data_78d62ede53b7918251209224352b6dff
#
_entry.id   78d62ede53b7918251209224352b6dff
#
_cell.length_a   1.000
_cell.length_b   1.000
_cell.length_c   1.000
_cell.angle_alpha   90.00
_cell.angle_beta   90.00
_cell.angle_gamma   90.00
#
_symmetry.space_group_name_H-M   'P 1'
#
loop_
_entity.id
_entity.type
_entity.pdbx_description
1 polymer ?
#
loop_
_entity_poly.entity_id
_entity_poly.type
_entity_poly.pdbx_seq_one_letter_code
_entity_poly.pdbx_strand_id
1 'polypeptide(L)'
;HRESRGLGDVYKRQGQMTQSFTSTGKDKKSVVLVEYPKKGSWAVGFATKENDGEISKKVNKQMINVFVPTTPNPTSGFLLMYPKDEVIYLDMSFEEASKFIVSAGTSDPSN
;
A
#
# COMPACT_ATOMS: atom_id res chain seq x y z
N HIS A 1 -25.34 9.42 -9.37
CA HIS A 1 -25.17 8.62 -10.57
C HIS A 1 -23.75 8.63 -11.09
N ARG A 2 -23.25 9.83 -11.29
CA ARG A 2 -21.87 9.99 -11.70
C ARG A 2 -20.92 9.53 -10.61
N GLU A 3 -21.29 9.77 -9.39
CA GLU A 3 -20.48 9.32 -8.26
C GLU A 3 -20.40 7.80 -8.21
N SER A 4 -21.52 7.14 -8.48
CA SER A 4 -21.53 5.68 -8.53
C SER A 4 -20.53 5.18 -9.54
N ARG A 5 -20.54 5.82 -10.70
CA ARG A 5 -19.63 5.42 -11.75
C ARG A 5 -18.17 5.65 -11.34
N GLY A 6 -17.91 6.77 -10.70
CA GLY A 6 -16.56 7.05 -10.23
C GLY A 6 -16.07 6.02 -9.24
N LEU A 7 -16.95 5.64 -8.32
CA LEU A 7 -16.60 4.61 -7.35
C LEU A 7 -16.32 3.28 -8.03
N GLY A 8 -17.13 2.94 -9.04
CA GLY A 8 -16.90 1.72 -9.76
C GLY A 8 -15.55 1.70 -10.43
N ASP A 9 -15.16 2.82 -10.99
CA ASP A 9 -13.85 2.92 -11.63
C ASP A 9 -12.73 2.75 -10.61
N VAL A 10 -12.90 3.34 -9.43
CA VAL A 10 -11.89 3.22 -8.39
C VAL A 10 -11.76 1.76 -7.97
N TYR A 11 -12.88 1.08 -7.78
CA TYR A 11 -12.82 -0.34 -7.42
C TYR A 11 -12.16 -1.16 -8.49
N LYS A 12 -12.47 -0.89 -9.74
CA LYS A 12 -11.85 -1.63 -10.84
C LYS A 12 -10.35 -1.42 -10.84
N ARG A 13 -9.93 -0.19 -10.63
CA ARG A 13 -8.50 0.10 -10.59
C ARG A 13 -7.82 -0.60 -9.43
N GLN A 14 -8.50 -0.65 -8.30
CA GLN A 14 -7.93 -1.36 -7.16
C GLN A 14 -7.82 -2.84 -7.44
N GLY A 15 -8.80 -3.40 -8.12
CA GLY A 15 -8.73 -4.79 -8.50
C GLY A 15 -7.55 -5.06 -9.41
N GLN A 16 -7.33 -4.16 -10.36
CA GLN A 16 -6.21 -4.29 -11.27
C GLN A 16 -4.89 -4.17 -10.52
N MET A 17 -4.82 -3.24 -9.59
CA MET A 17 -3.62 -3.09 -8.78
C MET A 17 -3.38 -4.33 -7.94
N THR A 18 -4.44 -4.90 -7.41
CA THR A 18 -4.31 -6.13 -6.64
C THR A 18 -3.72 -7.23 -7.49
N GLN A 19 -4.21 -7.36 -8.70
CA GLN A 19 -3.68 -8.37 -9.60
C GLN A 19 -2.22 -8.09 -9.94
N SER A 20 -1.89 -6.82 -10.12
CA SER A 20 -0.52 -6.44 -10.35
C SER A 20 0.37 -6.86 -9.20
N PHE A 21 -0.08 -6.59 -7.98
CA PHE A 21 0.68 -6.97 -6.80
C PHE A 21 0.89 -8.47 -6.77
N THR A 22 -0.17 -9.23 -6.98
CA THR A 22 -0.07 -10.68 -6.87
C THR A 22 0.71 -11.26 -8.01
N SER A 23 0.58 -10.70 -9.21
CA SER A 23 1.28 -11.28 -10.35
C SER A 23 2.76 -10.97 -10.33
N THR A 24 3.15 -9.76 -9.93
CA THR A 24 4.55 -9.43 -9.85
C THR A 24 5.18 -9.94 -8.58
N GLY A 25 4.37 -10.13 -7.56
CA GLY A 25 4.87 -10.54 -6.27
C GLY A 25 4.46 -11.92 -5.86
N LYS A 26 4.27 -12.81 -6.81
CA LYS A 26 3.84 -14.13 -6.43
C LYS A 26 4.78 -14.77 -5.44
N ASP A 27 6.03 -14.43 -5.51
CA ASP A 27 7.02 -14.88 -4.56
C ASP A 27 7.42 -13.78 -3.62
N LYS A 28 6.76 -12.64 -3.70
CA LYS A 28 7.11 -11.48 -2.91
C LYS A 28 5.88 -10.95 -2.23
N LYS A 29 6.09 -10.45 -1.07
CA LYS A 29 5.04 -9.77 -0.35
C LYS A 29 5.07 -8.31 -0.74
N SER A 30 3.91 -7.74 -0.95
CA SER A 30 3.83 -6.31 -1.23
C SER A 30 3.23 -5.54 -0.07
N VAL A 31 2.79 -6.22 0.96
CA VAL A 31 2.27 -5.57 2.16
C VAL A 31 3.44 -5.12 3.01
N VAL A 32 3.44 -3.85 3.41
CA VAL A 32 4.58 -3.29 4.11
C VAL A 32 4.12 -2.47 5.30
N LEU A 33 5.05 -2.28 6.24
CA LEU A 33 4.90 -1.31 7.31
C LEU A 33 5.82 -0.14 7.02
N VAL A 34 5.30 1.05 7.16
CA VAL A 34 6.08 2.27 7.03
C VAL A 34 5.76 3.19 8.18
N GLU A 35 6.71 4.03 8.53
CA GLU A 35 6.46 5.02 9.56
C GLU A 35 5.65 6.16 9.00
N TYR A 36 4.49 6.38 9.57
CA TYR A 36 3.58 7.41 9.11
C TYR A 36 2.52 7.60 10.17
N PRO A 37 2.16 8.81 10.54
CA PRO A 37 2.66 10.10 9.98
C PRO A 37 3.94 10.59 10.60
N LYS A 38 4.45 9.90 11.59
CA LYS A 38 5.68 10.35 12.24
C LYS A 38 6.47 9.14 12.69
N LYS A 39 7.69 9.39 13.08
CA LYS A 39 8.55 8.35 13.59
C LYS A 39 7.91 7.70 14.82
N GLY A 40 7.92 6.38 14.85
CA GLY A 40 7.31 5.64 15.94
C GLY A 40 5.87 5.28 15.72
N SER A 41 5.20 5.87 14.73
CA SER A 41 3.85 5.49 14.34
C SER A 41 3.93 4.74 13.03
N TRP A 42 3.17 3.66 12.91
CA TRP A 42 3.30 2.77 11.76
C TRP A 42 2.00 2.64 11.02
N ALA A 43 2.10 2.54 9.72
CA ALA A 43 0.95 2.34 8.86
C ALA A 43 1.20 1.12 7.98
N VAL A 44 0.12 0.41 7.69
CA VAL A 44 0.16 -0.68 6.74
C VAL A 44 -0.09 -0.11 5.36
N GLY A 45 0.76 -0.47 4.42
CA GLY A 45 0.62 0.00 3.05
C GLY A 45 0.98 -1.08 2.08
N PHE A 46 0.96 -0.71 0.81
CA PHE A 46 1.26 -1.65 -0.27
C PHE A 46 2.37 -1.05 -1.13
N ALA A 47 3.48 -1.76 -1.21
CA ALA A 47 4.58 -1.35 -2.07
C ALA A 47 4.17 -1.61 -3.51
N THR A 48 4.23 -0.58 -4.35
CA THR A 48 3.76 -0.72 -5.72
C THR A 48 4.89 -0.84 -6.72
N LYS A 49 5.93 -0.02 -6.60
CA LYS A 49 6.99 -0.05 -7.58
C LYS A 49 8.19 0.70 -7.04
N GLU A 50 9.38 0.24 -7.41
CA GLU A 50 10.59 0.98 -7.12
C GLU A 50 10.59 2.25 -7.96
N ASN A 51 11.05 3.33 -7.35
CA ASN A 51 11.06 4.62 -8.01
C ASN A 51 12.46 4.87 -8.54
N ASP A 52 12.63 4.67 -9.85
CA ASP A 52 13.92 4.82 -10.49
C ASP A 52 14.07 6.15 -11.23
N GLY A 53 13.08 7.01 -11.10
CA GLY A 53 13.06 8.21 -11.90
C GLY A 53 13.57 9.44 -11.19
N GLU A 54 12.95 10.55 -11.52
CA GLU A 54 13.40 11.84 -11.05
C GLU A 54 13.39 11.98 -9.54
N ILE A 55 12.40 11.39 -8.89
CA ILE A 55 12.27 11.53 -7.45
C ILE A 55 13.46 10.92 -6.73
N SER A 56 13.82 9.70 -7.11
CA SER A 56 14.97 9.04 -6.49
C SER A 56 16.25 9.82 -6.73
N LYS A 57 16.38 10.37 -7.92
CA LYS A 57 17.56 11.16 -8.25
C LYS A 57 17.63 12.44 -7.42
N LYS A 58 16.49 13.09 -7.25
CA LYS A 58 16.47 14.35 -6.51
C LYS A 58 16.75 14.15 -5.03
N VAL A 59 16.23 13.08 -4.45
CA VAL A 59 16.50 12.81 -3.03
C VAL A 59 17.78 12.02 -2.84
N ASN A 60 18.38 11.55 -3.94
CA ASN A 60 19.66 10.85 -3.93
C ASN A 60 19.59 9.58 -3.10
N LYS A 61 18.49 8.85 -3.22
CA LYS A 61 18.30 7.57 -2.56
C LYS A 61 17.42 6.69 -3.40
N GLN A 62 17.62 5.39 -3.27
CA GLN A 62 16.73 4.44 -3.92
C GLN A 62 15.41 4.42 -3.18
N MET A 63 14.36 4.83 -3.85
CA MET A 63 13.04 4.99 -3.24
C MET A 63 12.10 3.91 -3.72
N ILE A 64 11.06 3.67 -2.93
CA ILE A 64 9.99 2.77 -3.32
C ILE A 64 8.66 3.46 -3.07
N ASN A 65 7.74 3.29 -4.01
CA ASN A 65 6.41 3.89 -3.90
C ASN A 65 5.54 3.00 -3.02
N VAL A 66 4.81 3.63 -2.11
CA VAL A 66 3.95 2.91 -1.19
C VAL A 66 2.59 3.58 -1.17
N PHE A 67 1.55 2.80 -1.37
CA PHE A 67 0.19 3.27 -1.22
C PHE A 67 -0.28 2.97 0.19
N VAL A 68 -0.65 4.00 0.94
CA VAL A 68 -1.14 3.85 2.30
C VAL A 68 -2.63 4.18 2.29
N PRO A 69 -3.48 3.16 2.34
CA PRO A 69 -4.92 3.39 2.25
C PRO A 69 -5.49 3.98 3.53
N THR A 70 -6.60 4.68 3.38
CA THR A 70 -7.33 5.16 4.53
C THR A 70 -8.19 4.05 5.09
N THR A 71 -8.66 4.25 6.31
CA THR A 71 -9.52 3.29 6.96
C THR A 71 -10.79 3.98 7.41
N PRO A 72 -11.93 3.36 7.32
CA PRO A 72 -12.17 1.99 6.88
C PRO A 72 -12.36 1.87 5.36
N ASN A 73 -12.11 2.94 4.63
CA ASN A 73 -12.34 2.97 3.19
C ASN A 73 -11.00 2.91 2.46
N PRO A 74 -10.58 1.71 2.00
CA PRO A 74 -9.27 1.57 1.37
C PRO A 74 -9.22 2.00 -0.08
N THR A 75 -10.29 2.61 -0.60
CA THR A 75 -10.30 3.08 -1.98
C THR A 75 -9.58 4.41 -2.14
N SER A 76 -9.19 5.04 -1.06
CA SER A 76 -8.41 6.26 -1.11
C SER A 76 -7.27 6.15 -0.12
N GLY A 77 -6.32 7.07 -0.21
CA GLY A 77 -5.17 7.02 0.66
C GLY A 77 -4.10 7.97 0.17
N PHE A 78 -2.88 7.68 0.54
CA PHE A 78 -1.74 8.52 0.22
C PHE A 78 -0.73 7.76 -0.60
N LEU A 79 -0.08 8.46 -1.51
CA LEU A 79 1.08 7.93 -2.19
C LEU A 79 2.31 8.49 -1.49
N LEU A 80 3.08 7.62 -0.89
CA LEU A 80 4.29 8.03 -0.20
C LEU A 80 5.47 7.32 -0.82
N MET A 81 6.62 7.93 -0.71
CA MET A 81 7.87 7.35 -1.18
C MET A 81 8.81 7.24 0.00
N TYR A 82 9.41 6.08 0.15
CA TYR A 82 10.34 5.80 1.24
C TYR A 82 11.64 5.26 0.70
N PRO A 83 12.75 5.53 1.38
CA PRO A 83 13.97 4.78 1.07
C PRO A 83 13.69 3.29 1.23
N LYS A 84 14.23 2.51 0.31
CA LYS A 84 13.94 1.08 0.30
C LYS A 84 14.25 0.39 1.62
N ASP A 85 15.28 0.85 2.29
CA ASP A 85 15.69 0.21 3.54
C ASP A 85 14.87 0.65 4.74
N GLU A 86 13.91 1.54 4.55
CA GLU A 86 13.05 1.98 5.65
C GLU A 86 11.68 1.34 5.60
N VAL A 87 11.46 0.43 4.67
CA VAL A 87 10.19 -0.25 4.52
C VAL A 87 10.34 -1.67 5.05
N ILE A 88 9.39 -2.09 5.88
CA ILE A 88 9.42 -3.44 6.44
C ILE A 88 8.36 -4.26 5.72
N TYR A 89 8.80 -5.34 5.05
CA TYR A 89 7.87 -6.21 4.35
C TYR A 89 7.24 -7.19 5.31
N LEU A 90 5.93 -7.36 5.18
CA LEU A 90 5.17 -8.23 6.04
C LEU A 90 4.84 -9.52 5.31
N ASP A 91 4.55 -10.55 6.08
CA ASP A 91 4.20 -11.85 5.52
C ASP A 91 2.72 -11.99 5.23
N MET A 92 1.90 -11.10 5.74
CA MET A 92 0.48 -11.22 5.52
C MET A 92 0.12 -10.97 4.06
N SER A 93 -0.97 -11.57 3.63
CA SER A 93 -1.44 -11.44 2.28
C SER A 93 -2.14 -10.10 2.09
N PHE A 94 -2.39 -9.76 0.82
CA PHE A 94 -3.15 -8.57 0.50
C PHE A 94 -4.53 -8.63 1.16
N GLU A 95 -5.16 -9.79 1.12
CA GLU A 95 -6.49 -9.94 1.72
C GLU A 95 -6.47 -9.72 3.22
N GLU A 96 -5.48 -10.29 3.88
CA GLU A 96 -5.36 -10.12 5.32
C GLU A 96 -5.13 -8.67 5.69
N ALA A 97 -4.26 -8.00 4.93
CA ALA A 97 -3.99 -6.60 5.18
C ALA A 97 -5.23 -5.76 4.95
N SER A 98 -5.99 -6.08 3.89
CA SER A 98 -7.21 -5.34 3.60
C SER A 98 -8.23 -5.49 4.71
N LYS A 99 -8.38 -6.66 5.25
CA LYS A 99 -9.29 -6.88 6.37
C LYS A 99 -8.86 -6.07 7.58
N PHE A 100 -7.57 -6.06 7.85
CA PHE A 100 -7.04 -5.29 8.96
C PHE A 100 -7.37 -3.81 8.79
N ILE A 101 -7.19 -3.29 7.59
CA ILE A 101 -7.43 -1.88 7.31
C ILE A 101 -8.92 -1.56 7.41
N VAL A 102 -9.76 -2.37 6.78
CA VAL A 102 -11.19 -2.13 6.78
C VAL A 102 -11.77 -2.20 8.19
N SER A 103 -11.23 -3.07 9.01
CA SER A 103 -11.70 -3.21 10.38
C SER A 103 -11.10 -2.17 11.33
N ALA A 104 -10.30 -1.26 10.81
CA ALA A 104 -9.62 -0.27 11.62
C ALA A 104 -8.77 -0.90 12.71
N GLY A 105 -8.19 -2.04 12.39
CA GLY A 105 -7.28 -2.68 13.31
C GLY A 105 -7.92 -3.62 14.31
N THR A 106 -9.24 -3.81 14.22
CA THR A 106 -9.91 -4.70 15.16
C THR A 106 -9.77 -6.17 14.79
N SER A 107 -9.42 -6.45 13.54
CA SER A 107 -9.18 -7.80 13.08
C SER A 107 -7.66 -7.99 12.99
N ASP A 108 -7.17 -9.02 13.63
CA ASP A 108 -5.73 -9.28 13.61
C ASP A 108 -5.46 -10.49 12.74
N PRO A 109 -5.01 -10.25 11.52
CA PRO A 109 -4.83 -11.35 10.57
C PRO A 109 -3.68 -12.30 10.95
N SER A 110 -2.80 -11.86 11.81
CA SER A 110 -1.67 -12.72 12.19
C SER A 110 -2.08 -13.79 13.16
N ASN A 111 -3.30 -13.73 13.67
CA ASN A 111 -3.84 -14.77 14.54
C ASN A 111 -4.79 -15.67 13.75
#